data_27fe1e595b555bd80bdafb9fc876e1ba
#
_entry.id   27fe1e595b555bd80bdafb9fc876e1ba
#
_cell.length_a   1.000
_cell.length_b   1.000
_cell.length_c   1.000
_cell.angle_alpha   90.00
_cell.angle_beta   90.00
_cell.angle_gamma   90.00
#
_symmetry.space_group_name_H-M   'P 1'
#
loop_
_entity.id
_entity.type
_entity.pdbx_description
1 polymer ?
#
loop_
_entity_poly.entity_id
_entity_poly.type
_entity_poly.pdbx_seq_one_letter_code
_entity_poly.pdbx_strand_id
1 'polypeptide(L)'
;MSQIPTMTLGPVLYLWEGEKWRDFYFRIADEAPVTQVFLGETVCSKRFHFTEPHLAEVIERLENAGKQIVLSTLALVTLERESRHVRGLIADSPYPVEANDLSALGMLRGTPHVIGPMVNVYNAATARLLASRGATAICLPPELPVESVNRIVADTPDVEFEVFAFGRMPLAISARCAHARSKGNIKDNCQFVCKDDPDGLAVKTLDQQSFLALNGVQTVSHTCQSLLGELHDLAQAGVSRFRLSPQDCDMVAVARIYDDVLTGRCDADDGIAQMQRIYPGVPLSNGFHHGREGAAWVARARNTAHGANL
;
A
#
# COMPACT_ATOMS: atom_id res chain seq x y z
N MET A 1 -22.01 -10.25 -13.94
CA MET A 1 -21.09 -11.19 -13.24
C MET A 1 -20.18 -10.33 -12.38
N SER A 2 -20.22 -10.48 -11.05
CA SER A 2 -19.30 -9.78 -10.16
C SER A 2 -17.88 -10.26 -10.48
N GLN A 3 -17.02 -9.31 -10.77
CA GLN A 3 -15.60 -9.59 -11.03
C GLN A 3 -15.00 -10.16 -9.74
N ILE A 4 -14.25 -11.25 -9.83
CA ILE A 4 -13.56 -11.81 -8.66
C ILE A 4 -12.50 -10.78 -8.23
N PRO A 5 -12.50 -10.35 -6.96
CA PRO A 5 -11.51 -9.39 -6.47
C PRO A 5 -10.09 -9.93 -6.60
N THR A 6 -9.13 -9.04 -6.80
CA THR A 6 -7.73 -9.41 -7.04
C THR A 6 -6.79 -8.84 -5.99
N MET A 7 -5.67 -9.54 -5.76
CA MET A 7 -4.58 -9.02 -4.94
C MET A 7 -3.67 -8.15 -5.79
N THR A 8 -3.28 -7.00 -5.25
CA THR A 8 -2.28 -6.11 -5.83
C THR A 8 -1.11 -5.94 -4.86
N LEU A 9 0.08 -5.69 -5.39
CA LEU A 9 1.25 -5.35 -4.58
C LEU A 9 1.58 -3.87 -4.76
N GLY A 10 1.51 -3.09 -3.68
CA GLY A 10 1.94 -1.70 -3.66
C GLY A 10 3.45 -1.54 -3.87
N PRO A 11 3.94 -0.32 -4.15
CA PRO A 11 5.38 -0.08 -4.25
C PRO A 11 6.07 -0.30 -2.89
N VAL A 12 7.35 -0.69 -2.93
CA VAL A 12 8.18 -0.72 -1.72
C VAL A 12 8.36 0.70 -1.22
N LEU A 13 7.87 0.99 -0.02
CA LEU A 13 7.93 2.33 0.58
C LEU A 13 9.23 2.58 1.36
N TYR A 14 9.99 1.53 1.68
CA TYR A 14 11.23 1.58 2.46
C TYR A 14 12.46 1.70 1.57
N LEU A 15 13.55 2.20 2.14
CA LEU A 15 14.83 2.18 1.44
C LEU A 15 15.49 0.82 1.69
N TRP A 16 15.40 -0.05 0.71
CA TRP A 16 16.17 -1.28 0.65
C TRP A 16 17.37 -1.12 -0.29
N GLU A 17 18.43 -1.91 -0.09
CA GLU A 17 19.52 -1.98 -1.04
C GLU A 17 19.02 -2.46 -2.40
N GLY A 18 19.61 -1.96 -3.50
CA GLY A 18 19.08 -2.19 -4.83
C GLY A 18 18.93 -3.66 -5.22
N GLU A 19 19.90 -4.51 -4.83
CA GLU A 19 19.81 -5.95 -5.07
C GLU A 19 18.70 -6.61 -4.26
N LYS A 20 18.53 -6.24 -2.97
CA LYS A 20 17.42 -6.73 -2.15
C LYS A 20 16.07 -6.34 -2.76
N TRP A 21 15.94 -5.09 -3.26
CA TRP A 21 14.75 -4.59 -3.93
C TRP A 21 14.46 -5.37 -5.21
N ARG A 22 15.46 -5.61 -6.05
CA ARG A 22 15.36 -6.42 -7.27
C ARG A 22 14.92 -7.85 -6.97
N ASP A 23 15.63 -8.54 -6.08
CA ASP A 23 15.39 -9.94 -5.75
C ASP A 23 14.02 -10.15 -5.11
N PHE A 24 13.54 -9.16 -4.33
CA PHE A 24 12.18 -9.13 -3.83
C PHE A 24 11.17 -9.18 -4.97
N TYR A 25 11.27 -8.30 -5.96
CA TYR A 25 10.33 -8.29 -7.08
C TYR A 25 10.47 -9.51 -7.98
N PHE A 26 11.63 -10.10 -8.09
CA PHE A 26 11.81 -11.38 -8.79
C PHE A 26 11.02 -12.50 -8.11
N ARG A 27 11.11 -12.61 -6.78
CA ARG A 27 10.27 -13.55 -6.02
C ARG A 27 8.78 -13.27 -6.17
N ILE A 28 8.38 -12.01 -6.16
CA ILE A 28 6.97 -11.62 -6.40
C ILE A 28 6.51 -12.04 -7.79
N ALA A 29 7.33 -11.85 -8.82
CA ALA A 29 7.01 -12.26 -10.18
C ALA A 29 6.75 -13.77 -10.25
N ASP A 30 7.66 -14.56 -9.69
CA ASP A 30 7.70 -16.00 -9.85
C ASP A 30 6.74 -16.75 -8.94
N GLU A 31 6.50 -16.25 -7.72
CA GLU A 31 5.92 -17.03 -6.64
C GLU A 31 4.61 -16.47 -6.07
N ALA A 32 4.34 -15.15 -6.22
CA ALA A 32 3.22 -14.51 -5.53
C ALA A 32 1.93 -14.52 -6.38
N PRO A 33 0.76 -14.83 -5.79
CA PRO A 33 -0.53 -14.81 -6.48
C PRO A 33 -1.12 -13.40 -6.57
N VAL A 34 -0.30 -12.40 -6.91
CA VAL A 34 -0.75 -11.03 -7.17
C VAL A 34 -0.91 -10.81 -8.66
N THR A 35 -1.92 -10.05 -9.07
CA THR A 35 -2.20 -9.78 -10.49
C THR A 35 -1.54 -8.51 -10.99
N GLN A 36 -1.43 -7.50 -10.13
CA GLN A 36 -0.89 -6.19 -10.46
C GLN A 36 0.18 -5.77 -9.46
N VAL A 37 1.27 -5.19 -9.97
CA VAL A 37 2.43 -4.75 -9.18
C VAL A 37 2.68 -3.27 -9.45
N PHE A 38 2.78 -2.50 -8.38
CA PHE A 38 3.11 -1.09 -8.41
C PHE A 38 4.62 -0.92 -8.21
N LEU A 39 5.27 -0.20 -9.10
CA LEU A 39 6.70 0.08 -9.08
C LEU A 39 6.97 1.58 -9.01
N GLY A 40 8.01 1.97 -8.30
CA GLY A 40 8.46 3.35 -8.23
C GLY A 40 8.74 3.81 -6.80
N GLU A 41 9.40 4.95 -6.69
CA GLU A 41 9.69 5.58 -5.40
C GLU A 41 8.58 6.58 -5.07
N THR A 42 7.86 6.31 -4.00
CA THR A 42 6.72 7.14 -3.56
C THR A 42 7.09 8.08 -2.42
N VAL A 43 8.10 7.74 -1.62
CA VAL A 43 8.39 8.44 -0.36
C VAL A 43 9.42 9.55 -0.52
N CYS A 44 10.57 9.29 -1.15
CA CYS A 44 11.66 10.24 -1.17
C CYS A 44 12.47 10.20 -2.46
N SER A 45 12.46 11.27 -3.26
CA SER A 45 13.17 11.37 -4.54
C SER A 45 14.68 11.10 -4.47
N LYS A 46 15.29 11.23 -3.30
CA LYS A 46 16.71 10.91 -3.10
C LYS A 46 17.02 9.41 -3.20
N ARG A 47 16.01 8.54 -3.15
CA ARG A 47 16.17 7.08 -3.18
C ARG A 47 16.19 6.50 -4.60
N PHE A 48 15.82 7.26 -5.62
CA PHE A 48 15.73 6.77 -7.01
C PHE A 48 16.98 6.03 -7.46
N HIS A 49 18.19 6.56 -7.18
CA HIS A 49 19.44 5.96 -7.63
C HIS A 49 19.74 4.57 -7.06
N PHE A 50 19.03 4.11 -6.03
CA PHE A 50 19.16 2.74 -5.52
C PHE A 50 18.37 1.74 -6.35
N THR A 51 17.26 2.15 -6.94
CA THR A 51 16.31 1.26 -7.63
C THR A 51 16.33 1.42 -9.15
N GLU A 52 16.62 2.63 -9.67
CA GLU A 52 16.69 2.90 -11.12
C GLU A 52 17.56 1.91 -11.90
N PRO A 53 18.77 1.51 -11.43
CA PRO A 53 19.61 0.57 -12.16
C PRO A 53 18.98 -0.82 -12.37
N HIS A 54 18.04 -1.20 -11.51
CA HIS A 54 17.38 -2.50 -11.50
C HIS A 54 15.98 -2.48 -12.12
N LEU A 55 15.44 -1.30 -12.42
CA LEU A 55 14.04 -1.15 -12.80
C LEU A 55 13.70 -1.92 -14.08
N ALA A 56 14.58 -1.85 -15.09
CA ALA A 56 14.32 -2.49 -16.38
C ALA A 56 14.25 -4.03 -16.26
N GLU A 57 15.18 -4.65 -15.53
CA GLU A 57 15.19 -6.11 -15.32
C GLU A 57 14.01 -6.59 -14.47
N VAL A 58 13.56 -5.77 -13.50
CA VAL A 58 12.37 -6.06 -12.70
C VAL A 58 11.11 -5.99 -13.55
N ILE A 59 10.97 -4.97 -14.38
CA ILE A 59 9.86 -4.83 -15.32
C ILE A 59 9.79 -6.05 -16.24
N GLU A 60 10.89 -6.39 -16.91
CA GLU A 60 10.96 -7.55 -17.81
C GLU A 60 10.55 -8.85 -17.10
N ARG A 61 11.02 -9.07 -15.85
CA ARG A 61 10.69 -10.27 -15.09
C ARG A 61 9.19 -10.34 -14.75
N LEU A 62 8.59 -9.22 -14.34
CA LEU A 62 7.17 -9.14 -14.03
C LEU A 62 6.30 -9.35 -15.28
N GLU A 63 6.67 -8.76 -16.43
CA GLU A 63 5.97 -8.97 -17.69
C GLU A 63 6.02 -10.43 -18.14
N ASN A 64 7.20 -11.05 -18.09
CA ASN A 64 7.37 -12.46 -18.43
C ASN A 64 6.54 -13.38 -17.51
N ALA A 65 6.29 -12.98 -16.28
CA ALA A 65 5.40 -13.66 -15.34
C ALA A 65 3.90 -13.31 -15.52
N GLY A 66 3.55 -12.47 -16.50
CA GLY A 66 2.17 -12.08 -16.78
C GLY A 66 1.57 -11.10 -15.78
N LYS A 67 2.40 -10.39 -14.99
CA LYS A 67 1.91 -9.38 -14.03
C LYS A 67 1.60 -8.06 -14.75
N GLN A 68 0.53 -7.41 -14.33
CA GLN A 68 0.23 -6.04 -14.75
C GLN A 68 1.11 -5.07 -13.96
N ILE A 69 1.71 -4.09 -14.66
CA ILE A 69 2.59 -3.10 -14.06
C ILE A 69 1.89 -1.75 -14.02
N VAL A 70 2.06 -1.03 -12.90
CA VAL A 70 1.66 0.36 -12.71
C VAL A 70 2.86 1.13 -12.16
N LEU A 71 3.19 2.29 -12.73
CA LEU A 71 4.27 3.13 -12.22
C LEU A 71 3.74 4.15 -11.22
N SER A 72 4.27 4.14 -9.99
CA SER A 72 3.85 5.03 -8.90
C SER A 72 4.67 6.32 -8.88
N THR A 73 4.00 7.46 -8.71
CA THR A 73 4.64 8.76 -8.55
C THR A 73 4.98 9.05 -7.09
N LEU A 74 5.82 10.07 -6.87
CA LEU A 74 6.08 10.61 -5.53
C LEU A 74 4.78 11.11 -4.88
N ALA A 75 4.66 10.89 -3.57
CA ALA A 75 3.55 11.40 -2.75
C ALA A 75 3.75 12.86 -2.28
N LEU A 76 4.94 13.41 -2.44
CA LEU A 76 5.24 14.79 -2.11
C LEU A 76 6.25 15.37 -3.12
N VAL A 77 5.78 16.30 -3.94
CA VAL A 77 6.59 17.01 -4.93
C VAL A 77 6.85 18.44 -4.44
N THR A 78 8.10 18.75 -4.10
CA THR A 78 8.49 20.05 -3.53
C THR A 78 9.55 20.80 -4.34
N LEU A 79 10.19 20.10 -5.28
CA LEU A 79 11.32 20.64 -6.06
C LEU A 79 11.05 20.50 -7.56
N GLU A 80 11.59 21.43 -8.36
CA GLU A 80 11.44 21.38 -9.81
C GLU A 80 12.02 20.09 -10.43
N ARG A 81 13.10 19.55 -9.87
CA ARG A 81 13.64 18.26 -10.33
C ARG A 81 12.67 17.10 -10.12
N GLU A 82 11.89 17.13 -9.01
CA GLU A 82 10.87 16.13 -8.70
C GLU A 82 9.68 16.26 -9.66
N SER A 83 9.25 17.50 -9.93
CA SER A 83 8.22 17.80 -10.93
C SER A 83 8.62 17.35 -12.33
N ARG A 84 9.89 17.57 -12.72
CA ARG A 84 10.40 17.08 -14.03
C ARG A 84 10.46 15.57 -14.09
N HIS A 85 10.86 14.91 -13.01
CA HIS A 85 10.85 13.44 -12.95
C HIS A 85 9.44 12.87 -13.12
N VAL A 86 8.46 13.39 -12.38
CA VAL A 86 7.05 12.97 -12.50
C VAL A 86 6.53 13.22 -13.92
N ARG A 87 6.86 14.35 -14.51
CA ARG A 87 6.47 14.68 -15.91
C ARG A 87 7.08 13.71 -16.91
N GLY A 88 8.37 13.37 -16.78
CA GLY A 88 9.03 12.39 -17.63
C GLY A 88 8.41 11.00 -17.48
N LEU A 89 8.18 10.56 -16.24
CA LEU A 89 7.54 9.29 -15.97
C LEU A 89 6.15 9.20 -16.63
N ILE A 90 5.35 10.26 -16.57
CA ILE A 90 4.01 10.27 -17.19
C ILE A 90 4.10 10.31 -18.74
N ALA A 91 5.03 11.08 -19.29
CA ALA A 91 5.14 11.27 -20.74
C ALA A 91 5.72 10.04 -21.45
N ASP A 92 6.66 9.36 -20.82
CA ASP A 92 7.48 8.31 -21.46
C ASP A 92 7.02 6.89 -21.07
N SER A 93 6.08 6.76 -20.10
CA SER A 93 5.64 5.45 -19.63
C SER A 93 4.71 4.75 -20.60
N PRO A 94 5.02 3.48 -20.99
CA PRO A 94 4.07 2.61 -21.66
C PRO A 94 3.04 1.97 -20.69
N TYR A 95 3.22 2.14 -19.38
CA TYR A 95 2.39 1.56 -18.33
C TYR A 95 1.44 2.60 -17.74
N PRO A 96 0.30 2.17 -17.19
CA PRO A 96 -0.55 3.04 -16.37
C PRO A 96 0.25 3.69 -15.23
N VAL A 97 -0.13 4.91 -14.87
CA VAL A 97 0.54 5.66 -13.79
C VAL A 97 -0.40 5.80 -12.60
N GLU A 98 0.15 5.55 -11.40
CA GLU A 98 -0.49 5.86 -10.13
C GLU A 98 -0.07 7.25 -9.66
N ALA A 99 -1.07 8.13 -9.52
CA ALA A 99 -0.88 9.45 -8.95
C ALA A 99 -0.95 9.39 -7.42
N ASN A 100 0.12 9.81 -6.75
CA ASN A 100 0.20 9.94 -5.28
C ASN A 100 0.29 11.40 -4.81
N ASP A 101 0.34 12.38 -5.74
CA ASP A 101 0.38 13.82 -5.47
C ASP A 101 -0.54 14.57 -6.45
N LEU A 102 -1.11 15.68 -6.01
CA LEU A 102 -2.01 16.49 -6.84
C LEU A 102 -1.35 17.06 -8.09
N SER A 103 -0.02 17.27 -8.09
CA SER A 103 0.71 17.72 -9.28
C SER A 103 0.67 16.69 -10.41
N ALA A 104 0.77 15.40 -10.08
CA ALA A 104 0.62 14.32 -11.04
C ALA A 104 -0.80 14.27 -11.63
N LEU A 105 -1.84 14.50 -10.83
CA LEU A 105 -3.23 14.56 -11.28
C LEU A 105 -3.47 15.67 -12.32
N GLY A 106 -2.80 16.80 -12.16
CA GLY A 106 -2.88 17.88 -13.15
C GLY A 106 -2.30 17.48 -14.51
N MET A 107 -1.25 16.67 -14.51
CA MET A 107 -0.58 16.17 -15.73
C MET A 107 -1.34 15.02 -16.38
N LEU A 108 -2.03 14.18 -15.61
CA LEU A 108 -2.76 12.99 -16.05
C LEU A 108 -4.22 13.28 -16.49
N ARG A 109 -4.64 14.53 -16.45
CA ARG A 109 -6.02 14.90 -16.74
C ARG A 109 -6.48 14.41 -18.12
N GLY A 110 -7.55 13.61 -18.12
CA GLY A 110 -8.15 13.03 -19.34
C GLY A 110 -7.43 11.77 -19.84
N THR A 111 -6.37 11.34 -19.20
CA THR A 111 -5.68 10.08 -19.48
C THR A 111 -6.06 9.03 -18.44
N PRO A 112 -6.28 7.76 -18.82
CA PRO A 112 -6.51 6.69 -17.84
C PRO A 112 -5.37 6.57 -16.84
N HIS A 113 -5.69 6.61 -15.54
CA HIS A 113 -4.70 6.53 -14.46
C HIS A 113 -5.29 5.95 -13.18
N VAL A 114 -4.44 5.59 -12.23
CA VAL A 114 -4.81 5.11 -10.90
C VAL A 114 -4.56 6.21 -9.87
N ILE A 115 -5.40 6.29 -8.86
CA ILE A 115 -5.22 7.15 -7.69
C ILE A 115 -4.66 6.33 -6.54
N GLY A 116 -3.49 6.72 -6.05
CA GLY A 116 -2.86 6.08 -4.90
C GLY A 116 -3.43 6.54 -3.55
N PRO A 117 -3.12 5.80 -2.48
CA PRO A 117 -3.70 6.05 -1.14
C PRO A 117 -3.25 7.39 -0.53
N MET A 118 -2.21 8.02 -1.06
CA MET A 118 -1.67 9.30 -0.56
C MET A 118 -2.48 10.52 -1.03
N VAL A 119 -3.44 10.35 -1.95
CA VAL A 119 -4.28 11.45 -2.46
C VAL A 119 -5.46 11.78 -1.54
N ASN A 120 -5.72 10.98 -0.53
CA ASN A 120 -6.72 11.26 0.50
C ASN A 120 -8.17 11.38 -0.05
N VAL A 121 -8.66 10.33 -0.70
CA VAL A 121 -10.05 10.27 -1.17
C VAL A 121 -10.98 9.83 -0.05
N TYR A 122 -11.61 10.77 0.66
CA TYR A 122 -12.45 10.52 1.84
C TYR A 122 -13.96 10.49 1.57
N ASN A 123 -14.39 10.78 0.35
CA ASN A 123 -15.83 10.86 0.05
C ASN A 123 -16.11 10.62 -1.45
N ALA A 124 -17.35 10.26 -1.76
CA ALA A 124 -17.79 9.99 -3.11
C ALA A 124 -17.72 11.21 -4.05
N ALA A 125 -17.86 12.44 -3.54
CA ALA A 125 -17.74 13.62 -4.38
C ALA A 125 -16.33 13.79 -4.94
N THR A 126 -15.31 13.55 -4.11
CA THR A 126 -13.90 13.52 -4.54
C THR A 126 -13.67 12.37 -5.51
N ALA A 127 -14.19 11.16 -5.23
CA ALA A 127 -14.04 10.00 -6.13
C ALA A 127 -14.64 10.28 -7.51
N ARG A 128 -15.87 10.81 -7.58
CA ARG A 128 -16.51 11.21 -8.85
C ARG A 128 -15.74 12.28 -9.60
N LEU A 129 -15.18 13.27 -8.90
CA LEU A 129 -14.34 14.30 -9.53
C LEU A 129 -13.10 13.68 -10.18
N LEU A 130 -12.43 12.76 -9.49
CA LEU A 130 -11.23 12.09 -10.01
C LEU A 130 -11.58 11.17 -11.18
N ALA A 131 -12.69 10.42 -11.10
CA ALA A 131 -13.24 9.63 -12.20
C ALA A 131 -13.49 10.47 -13.45
N SER A 132 -14.14 11.64 -13.30
CA SER A 132 -14.39 12.56 -14.42
C SER A 132 -13.12 13.15 -15.04
N ARG A 133 -11.98 13.00 -14.37
CA ARG A 133 -10.65 13.42 -14.84
C ARG A 133 -9.81 12.29 -15.42
N GLY A 134 -10.34 11.06 -15.47
CA GLY A 134 -9.68 9.90 -16.07
C GLY A 134 -9.21 8.84 -15.09
N ALA A 135 -9.49 8.98 -13.78
CA ALA A 135 -9.17 7.92 -12.83
C ALA A 135 -10.01 6.66 -13.13
N THR A 136 -9.34 5.53 -13.33
CA THR A 136 -9.96 4.22 -13.59
C THR A 136 -10.04 3.37 -12.33
N ALA A 137 -9.13 3.59 -11.39
CA ALA A 137 -9.12 2.93 -10.10
C ALA A 137 -8.66 3.90 -8.99
N ILE A 138 -9.17 3.71 -7.78
CA ILE A 138 -8.84 4.54 -6.60
C ILE A 138 -8.50 3.62 -5.43
N CYS A 139 -7.27 3.74 -4.92
CA CYS A 139 -6.90 3.14 -3.64
C CYS A 139 -7.34 4.07 -2.51
N LEU A 140 -8.26 3.59 -1.68
CA LEU A 140 -8.79 4.37 -0.56
C LEU A 140 -7.78 4.46 0.59
N PRO A 141 -7.74 5.59 1.32
CA PRO A 141 -6.89 5.74 2.50
C PRO A 141 -7.21 4.71 3.57
N PRO A 142 -6.18 4.16 4.26
CA PRO A 142 -6.36 3.06 5.23
C PRO A 142 -7.12 3.45 6.50
N GLU A 143 -7.26 4.75 6.79
CA GLU A 143 -7.94 5.25 7.99
C GLU A 143 -9.46 5.37 7.83
N LEU A 144 -10.03 5.00 6.68
CA LEU A 144 -11.47 5.05 6.47
C LEU A 144 -12.18 3.90 7.20
N PRO A 145 -13.26 4.17 7.97
CA PRO A 145 -14.11 3.13 8.51
C PRO A 145 -14.95 2.49 7.39
N VAL A 146 -15.37 1.25 7.62
CA VAL A 146 -16.09 0.43 6.63
C VAL A 146 -17.34 1.11 6.08
N GLU A 147 -18.08 1.86 6.89
CA GLU A 147 -19.26 2.58 6.45
C GLU A 147 -18.92 3.65 5.40
N SER A 148 -17.80 4.33 5.56
CA SER A 148 -17.30 5.30 4.58
C SER A 148 -16.85 4.63 3.29
N VAL A 149 -16.12 3.52 3.39
CA VAL A 149 -15.70 2.71 2.23
C VAL A 149 -16.92 2.27 1.44
N ASN A 150 -17.90 1.62 2.10
CA ASN A 150 -19.11 1.13 1.47
C ASN A 150 -19.89 2.25 0.76
N ARG A 151 -20.01 3.41 1.41
CA ARG A 151 -20.70 4.56 0.82
C ARG A 151 -19.99 5.11 -0.40
N ILE A 152 -18.67 5.25 -0.36
CA ILE A 152 -17.89 5.74 -1.50
C ILE A 152 -18.03 4.79 -2.69
N VAL A 153 -17.90 3.48 -2.45
CA VAL A 153 -18.03 2.45 -3.48
C VAL A 153 -19.43 2.46 -4.10
N ALA A 154 -20.48 2.46 -3.28
CA ALA A 154 -21.87 2.46 -3.76
C ALA A 154 -22.24 3.71 -4.56
N ASP A 155 -21.73 4.88 -4.14
CA ASP A 155 -22.03 6.17 -4.77
C ASP A 155 -21.17 6.45 -6.03
N THR A 156 -20.20 5.58 -6.38
CA THR A 156 -19.28 5.79 -7.52
C THR A 156 -19.03 4.47 -8.29
N PRO A 157 -20.07 3.88 -8.91
CA PRO A 157 -20.01 2.54 -9.50
C PRO A 157 -19.12 2.45 -10.76
N ASP A 158 -18.76 3.57 -11.38
CA ASP A 158 -17.98 3.61 -12.63
C ASP A 158 -16.45 3.57 -12.39
N VAL A 159 -16.00 3.40 -11.13
CA VAL A 159 -14.59 3.37 -10.76
C VAL A 159 -14.30 2.09 -9.99
N GLU A 160 -13.17 1.47 -10.26
CA GLU A 160 -12.67 0.37 -9.45
C GLU A 160 -12.09 0.88 -8.12
N PHE A 161 -12.47 0.23 -7.02
CA PHE A 161 -11.95 0.58 -5.71
C PHE A 161 -10.98 -0.48 -5.19
N GLU A 162 -9.88 0.03 -4.67
CA GLU A 162 -8.85 -0.72 -3.98
C GLU A 162 -8.81 -0.31 -2.51
N VAL A 163 -8.63 -1.26 -1.61
CA VAL A 163 -8.38 -1.00 -0.18
C VAL A 163 -6.98 -1.41 0.19
N PHE A 164 -6.35 -0.63 1.07
CA PHE A 164 -5.07 -0.96 1.69
C PHE A 164 -5.29 -2.09 2.69
N ALA A 165 -5.09 -3.34 2.27
CA ALA A 165 -5.48 -4.52 3.04
C ALA A 165 -4.38 -5.00 3.99
N PHE A 166 -3.09 -4.77 3.67
CA PHE A 166 -1.95 -5.19 4.49
C PHE A 166 -0.81 -4.17 4.44
N GLY A 167 -0.20 -3.93 5.59
CA GLY A 167 1.01 -3.13 5.74
C GLY A 167 0.94 -2.09 6.84
N ARG A 168 2.07 -1.45 7.18
CA ARG A 168 2.08 -0.28 8.04
C ARG A 168 1.38 0.88 7.34
N MET A 169 0.41 1.45 8.03
CA MET A 169 -0.42 2.53 7.46
C MET A 169 0.39 3.81 7.32
N PRO A 170 0.38 4.47 6.14
CA PRO A 170 0.94 5.80 5.97
C PRO A 170 0.09 6.82 6.74
N LEU A 171 0.68 7.47 7.74
CA LEU A 171 -0.02 8.43 8.61
C LEU A 171 0.29 9.87 8.24
N ALA A 172 1.53 10.17 7.82
CA ALA A 172 1.92 11.50 7.41
C ALA A 172 3.13 11.47 6.47
N ILE A 173 3.22 12.48 5.59
CA ILE A 173 4.41 12.79 4.80
C ILE A 173 4.79 14.25 5.04
N SER A 174 6.08 14.52 5.26
CA SER A 174 6.60 15.86 5.53
C SER A 174 7.79 16.19 4.63
N ALA A 175 7.87 17.42 4.16
CA ALA A 175 9.07 17.91 3.48
C ALA A 175 10.34 17.84 4.34
N ARG A 176 10.19 17.72 5.67
CA ARG A 176 11.29 17.54 6.62
C ARG A 176 11.44 16.06 6.94
N CYS A 177 12.68 15.54 6.80
CA CYS A 177 12.95 14.13 7.11
C CYS A 177 13.14 13.95 8.63
N ALA A 178 12.09 13.44 9.29
CA ALA A 178 12.13 13.14 10.72
C ALA A 178 13.15 12.03 11.03
N HIS A 179 13.26 11.03 10.14
CA HIS A 179 14.24 9.94 10.28
C HIS A 179 15.69 10.46 10.27
N ALA A 180 16.07 11.33 9.33
CA ALA A 180 17.41 11.92 9.33
C ALA A 180 17.66 12.74 10.59
N ARG A 181 16.68 13.53 11.02
CA ARG A 181 16.80 14.36 12.24
C ARG A 181 16.96 13.54 13.51
N SER A 182 16.31 12.38 13.63
CA SER A 182 16.46 11.50 14.79
C SER A 182 17.89 10.94 14.92
N LYS A 183 18.63 10.87 13.80
CA LYS A 183 20.03 10.43 13.75
C LYS A 183 21.01 11.65 13.74
N GLY A 184 20.54 12.87 14.04
CA GLY A 184 21.37 14.08 14.07
C GLY A 184 21.68 14.69 12.70
N ASN A 185 21.09 14.21 11.62
CA ASN A 185 21.31 14.67 10.25
C ASN A 185 20.22 15.66 9.79
N ILE A 186 20.47 16.35 8.69
CA ILE A 186 19.47 17.17 7.97
C ILE A 186 19.08 16.46 6.67
N LYS A 187 17.89 16.77 6.11
CA LYS A 187 17.40 16.14 4.87
C LYS A 187 18.40 16.24 3.72
N ASP A 188 19.09 17.38 3.58
CA ASP A 188 20.00 17.61 2.45
C ASP A 188 21.32 16.84 2.59
N ASN A 189 21.72 16.49 3.80
CA ASN A 189 22.86 15.64 4.11
C ASN A 189 22.42 14.44 4.98
N CYS A 190 21.44 13.66 4.50
CA CYS A 190 20.79 12.62 5.30
C CYS A 190 21.63 11.34 5.42
N GLN A 191 22.70 11.18 4.64
CA GLN A 191 23.54 9.97 4.58
C GLN A 191 22.73 8.67 4.37
N PHE A 192 21.49 8.79 3.90
CA PHE A 192 20.56 7.66 3.69
C PHE A 192 20.38 6.76 4.92
N VAL A 193 20.44 7.33 6.13
CA VAL A 193 20.30 6.60 7.40
C VAL A 193 19.02 5.78 7.52
N CYS A 194 18.02 6.04 6.67
CA CYS A 194 16.79 5.25 6.64
C CYS A 194 16.99 3.82 6.08
N LYS A 195 18.13 3.52 5.47
CA LYS A 195 18.48 2.15 5.04
C LYS A 195 18.78 1.22 6.22
N ASP A 196 19.23 1.80 7.36
CA ASP A 196 19.53 1.04 8.56
C ASP A 196 18.27 0.51 9.25
N ASP A 197 17.10 1.03 8.87
CA ASP A 197 15.80 0.69 9.43
C ASP A 197 14.85 0.23 8.28
N PRO A 198 15.05 -0.97 7.71
CA PRO A 198 14.36 -1.44 6.49
C PRO A 198 12.85 -1.66 6.65
N ASP A 199 12.36 -1.62 7.88
CA ASP A 199 10.94 -1.68 8.26
C ASP A 199 10.48 -0.42 9.03
N GLY A 200 11.30 0.63 8.98
CA GLY A 200 11.08 1.90 9.67
C GLY A 200 11.65 1.95 11.09
N LEU A 201 12.14 3.13 11.46
CA LEU A 201 12.69 3.41 12.79
C LEU A 201 11.56 3.52 13.82
N ALA A 202 11.51 2.62 14.79
CA ALA A 202 10.50 2.64 15.84
C ALA A 202 10.61 3.89 16.73
N VAL A 203 9.49 4.56 16.96
CA VAL A 203 9.34 5.68 17.88
C VAL A 203 8.46 5.26 19.03
N LYS A 204 8.93 5.55 20.25
CA LYS A 204 8.21 5.26 21.49
C LYS A 204 7.84 6.56 22.21
N THR A 205 6.81 6.48 23.01
CA THR A 205 6.44 7.52 23.97
C THR A 205 7.46 7.59 25.12
N LEU A 206 7.37 8.61 25.97
CA LEU A 206 8.28 8.76 27.11
C LEU A 206 8.19 7.60 28.11
N ASP A 207 7.02 6.97 28.22
CA ASP A 207 6.76 5.76 29.02
C ASP A 207 7.04 4.45 28.26
N GLN A 208 7.82 4.54 27.16
CA GLN A 208 8.30 3.41 26.34
C GLN A 208 7.23 2.60 25.62
N GLN A 209 6.02 3.13 25.45
CA GLN A 209 5.01 2.51 24.62
C GLN A 209 5.33 2.70 23.14
N SER A 210 5.13 1.66 22.31
CA SER A 210 5.25 1.77 20.85
C SER A 210 4.19 2.73 20.31
N PHE A 211 4.59 3.68 19.45
CA PHE A 211 3.71 4.75 19.00
C PHE A 211 3.65 4.88 17.47
N LEU A 212 4.79 5.04 16.83
CA LEU A 212 4.94 5.25 15.39
C LEU A 212 6.19 4.55 14.86
N ALA A 213 6.37 4.56 13.54
CA ALA A 213 7.67 4.31 12.92
C ALA A 213 7.98 5.41 11.90
N LEU A 214 9.26 5.77 11.76
CA LEU A 214 9.74 6.75 10.78
C LEU A 214 10.35 6.04 9.59
N ASN A 215 9.92 6.42 8.40
CA ASN A 215 10.47 5.93 7.14
C ASN A 215 10.88 7.11 6.25
N GLY A 216 12.08 7.63 6.46
CA GLY A 216 12.53 8.82 5.76
C GLY A 216 11.67 10.04 6.11
N VAL A 217 10.98 10.58 5.10
CA VAL A 217 10.03 11.70 5.24
C VAL A 217 8.62 11.27 5.63
N GLN A 218 8.37 9.97 5.63
CA GLN A 218 7.09 9.36 5.96
C GLN A 218 7.06 8.94 7.43
N THR A 219 5.91 9.14 8.07
CA THR A 219 5.54 8.54 9.35
C THR A 219 4.51 7.47 9.09
N VAL A 220 4.74 6.28 9.64
CA VAL A 220 3.83 5.12 9.50
C VAL A 220 3.39 4.60 10.86
N SER A 221 2.36 3.77 10.90
CA SER A 221 1.89 3.14 12.12
C SER A 221 2.95 2.20 12.70
N HIS A 222 2.95 2.03 14.02
CA HIS A 222 3.75 1.00 14.68
C HIS A 222 3.16 -0.40 14.51
N THR A 223 1.85 -0.48 14.23
CA THR A 223 1.14 -1.73 13.90
C THR A 223 1.11 -1.94 12.38
N CYS A 224 0.87 -3.16 11.97
CA CYS A 224 0.59 -3.53 10.58
C CYS A 224 -0.92 -3.74 10.42
N GLN A 225 -1.55 -2.93 9.55
CA GLN A 225 -2.95 -3.18 9.20
C GLN A 225 -3.08 -4.54 8.55
N SER A 226 -4.11 -5.30 8.94
CA SER A 226 -4.52 -6.52 8.26
C SER A 226 -6.05 -6.59 8.21
N LEU A 227 -6.58 -6.51 7.00
CA LEU A 227 -8.02 -6.68 6.71
C LEU A 227 -8.32 -8.08 6.18
N LEU A 228 -7.52 -9.07 6.61
CA LEU A 228 -7.66 -10.46 6.16
C LEU A 228 -9.04 -11.04 6.51
N GLY A 229 -9.55 -10.68 7.68
CA GLY A 229 -10.87 -11.08 8.14
C GLY A 229 -12.03 -10.40 7.41
N GLU A 230 -11.80 -9.25 6.81
CA GLU A 230 -12.81 -8.36 6.24
C GLU A 230 -12.92 -8.48 4.70
N LEU A 231 -12.06 -9.30 4.05
CA LEU A 231 -11.96 -9.39 2.58
C LEU A 231 -13.29 -9.70 1.91
N HIS A 232 -14.04 -10.68 2.42
CA HIS A 232 -15.31 -11.08 1.82
C HIS A 232 -16.38 -9.99 1.93
N ASP A 233 -16.49 -9.33 3.07
CA ASP A 233 -17.47 -8.28 3.32
C ASP A 233 -17.16 -7.06 2.42
N LEU A 234 -15.89 -6.69 2.29
CA LEU A 234 -15.43 -5.64 1.39
C LEU A 234 -15.67 -5.99 -0.09
N ALA A 235 -15.41 -7.25 -0.48
CA ALA A 235 -15.70 -7.73 -1.83
C ALA A 235 -17.20 -7.67 -2.16
N GLN A 236 -18.07 -8.06 -1.21
CA GLN A 236 -19.51 -7.95 -1.36
C GLN A 236 -19.99 -6.49 -1.46
N ALA A 237 -19.30 -5.56 -0.80
CA ALA A 237 -19.57 -4.14 -0.91
C ALA A 237 -19.12 -3.54 -2.26
N GLY A 238 -18.38 -4.27 -3.09
CA GLY A 238 -17.94 -3.85 -4.41
C GLY A 238 -16.48 -3.41 -4.48
N VAL A 239 -15.67 -3.64 -3.44
CA VAL A 239 -14.22 -3.49 -3.52
C VAL A 239 -13.66 -4.57 -4.44
N SER A 240 -12.92 -4.16 -5.48
CA SER A 240 -12.42 -5.05 -6.51
C SER A 240 -10.94 -5.40 -6.37
N ARG A 241 -10.20 -4.65 -5.55
CA ARG A 241 -8.75 -4.82 -5.37
C ARG A 241 -8.35 -4.72 -3.90
N PHE A 242 -7.40 -5.56 -3.49
CA PHE A 242 -6.83 -5.57 -2.15
C PHE A 242 -5.32 -5.35 -2.22
N ARG A 243 -4.86 -4.20 -1.72
CA ARG A 243 -3.44 -3.80 -1.77
C ARG A 243 -2.67 -4.40 -0.61
N LEU A 244 -1.62 -5.13 -0.95
CA LEU A 244 -0.59 -5.57 -0.03
C LEU A 244 0.60 -4.60 -0.15
N SER A 245 0.87 -3.84 0.91
CA SER A 245 2.04 -2.94 0.96
C SER A 245 3.25 -3.70 1.47
N PRO A 246 4.37 -3.74 0.71
CA PRO A 246 5.56 -4.49 1.10
C PRO A 246 6.10 -4.09 2.46
N GLN A 247 6.41 -5.09 3.30
CA GLN A 247 7.09 -4.98 4.58
C GLN A 247 8.34 -5.86 4.56
N ASP A 248 9.25 -5.67 5.51
CA ASP A 248 10.46 -6.51 5.59
C ASP A 248 10.15 -7.89 6.21
N CYS A 249 9.33 -8.65 5.50
CA CYS A 249 8.92 -10.01 5.83
C CYS A 249 8.70 -10.85 4.56
N ASP A 250 8.30 -12.11 4.68
CA ASP A 250 8.00 -12.94 3.51
C ASP A 250 6.66 -12.54 2.86
N MET A 251 6.71 -11.55 1.97
CA MET A 251 5.53 -11.04 1.26
C MET A 251 4.92 -12.04 0.27
N VAL A 252 5.65 -13.04 -0.18
CA VAL A 252 5.08 -14.13 -0.98
C VAL A 252 4.15 -14.97 -0.13
N ALA A 253 4.58 -15.34 1.07
CA ALA A 253 3.74 -16.06 2.03
C ALA A 253 2.51 -15.22 2.45
N VAL A 254 2.69 -13.90 2.67
CA VAL A 254 1.58 -12.97 2.92
C VAL A 254 0.57 -13.03 1.78
N ALA A 255 1.02 -12.86 0.53
CA ALA A 255 0.14 -12.85 -0.63
C ALA A 255 -0.63 -14.18 -0.80
N ARG A 256 0.02 -15.30 -0.53
CA ARG A 256 -0.64 -16.63 -0.56
C ARG A 256 -1.72 -16.76 0.50
N ILE A 257 -1.47 -16.31 1.73
CA ILE A 257 -2.47 -16.33 2.80
C ILE A 257 -3.70 -15.51 2.42
N TYR A 258 -3.49 -14.29 1.88
CA TYR A 258 -4.58 -13.43 1.43
C TYR A 258 -5.39 -14.06 0.29
N ASP A 259 -4.72 -14.67 -0.67
CA ASP A 259 -5.37 -15.38 -1.79
C ASP A 259 -6.12 -16.62 -1.30
N ASP A 260 -5.54 -17.39 -0.38
CA ASP A 260 -6.19 -18.56 0.22
C ASP A 260 -7.45 -18.21 1.00
N VAL A 261 -7.44 -17.12 1.76
CA VAL A 261 -8.62 -16.64 2.48
C VAL A 261 -9.66 -16.10 1.50
N LEU A 262 -9.26 -15.28 0.54
CA LEU A 262 -10.18 -14.68 -0.44
C LEU A 262 -10.89 -15.77 -1.29
N THR A 263 -10.19 -16.83 -1.61
CA THR A 263 -10.72 -17.96 -2.40
C THR A 263 -11.36 -19.07 -1.56
N GLY A 264 -11.41 -18.91 -0.22
CA GLY A 264 -12.03 -19.87 0.69
C GLY A 264 -11.22 -21.14 0.93
N ARG A 265 -9.92 -21.16 0.59
CA ARG A 265 -9.01 -22.28 0.86
C ARG A 265 -8.47 -22.28 2.29
N CYS A 266 -8.51 -21.13 2.97
CA CYS A 266 -8.09 -20.97 4.35
C CYS A 266 -9.14 -20.14 5.11
N ASP A 267 -9.39 -20.48 6.37
CA ASP A 267 -10.19 -19.64 7.26
C ASP A 267 -9.40 -18.39 7.67
N ALA A 268 -10.10 -17.26 7.89
CA ALA A 268 -9.47 -16.00 8.21
C ALA A 268 -8.71 -16.05 9.56
N ASP A 269 -9.23 -16.73 10.59
CA ASP A 269 -8.56 -16.85 11.90
C ASP A 269 -7.25 -17.65 11.78
N ASP A 270 -7.25 -18.72 10.99
CA ASP A 270 -6.05 -19.49 10.68
C ASP A 270 -5.04 -18.67 9.88
N GLY A 271 -5.52 -17.89 8.91
CA GLY A 271 -4.70 -16.96 8.14
C GLY A 271 -4.03 -15.89 9.03
N ILE A 272 -4.77 -15.30 9.96
CA ILE A 272 -4.24 -14.34 10.93
C ILE A 272 -3.16 -14.97 11.81
N ALA A 273 -3.38 -16.20 12.29
CA ALA A 273 -2.38 -16.91 13.08
C ALA A 273 -1.10 -17.22 12.27
N GLN A 274 -1.22 -17.48 10.96
CA GLN A 274 -0.07 -17.63 10.06
C GLN A 274 0.66 -16.29 9.86
N MET A 275 -0.07 -15.19 9.63
CA MET A 275 0.49 -13.84 9.49
C MET A 275 1.34 -13.44 10.69
N GLN A 276 0.87 -13.69 11.91
CA GLN A 276 1.61 -13.40 13.14
C GLN A 276 2.94 -14.15 13.23
N ARG A 277 3.06 -15.34 12.64
CA ARG A 277 4.33 -16.09 12.55
C ARG A 277 5.28 -15.54 11.49
N ILE A 278 4.75 -15.01 10.37
CA ILE A 278 5.55 -14.42 9.29
C ILE A 278 6.13 -13.07 9.70
N TYR A 279 5.37 -12.28 10.47
CA TYR A 279 5.76 -10.94 10.88
C TYR A 279 5.63 -10.76 12.41
N PRO A 280 6.40 -11.52 13.22
CA PRO A 280 6.17 -11.66 14.66
C PRO A 280 6.51 -10.42 15.48
N GLY A 281 7.34 -9.51 14.94
CA GLY A 281 7.79 -8.29 15.65
C GLY A 281 6.80 -7.14 15.59
N VAL A 282 5.70 -7.25 14.83
CA VAL A 282 4.78 -6.15 14.55
C VAL A 282 3.35 -6.58 14.85
N PRO A 283 2.67 -5.92 15.81
CA PRO A 283 1.27 -6.20 16.10
C PRO A 283 0.38 -5.92 14.88
N LEU A 284 -0.61 -6.78 14.63
CA LEU A 284 -1.63 -6.53 13.63
C LEU A 284 -2.68 -5.55 14.17
N SER A 285 -3.31 -4.79 13.27
CA SER A 285 -4.41 -3.86 13.59
C SER A 285 -5.44 -3.81 12.44
N ASN A 286 -6.70 -3.51 12.80
CA ASN A 286 -7.80 -3.22 11.88
C ASN A 286 -8.75 -2.17 12.45
N GLY A 287 -8.30 -1.43 13.46
CA GLY A 287 -9.14 -0.53 14.25
C GLY A 287 -9.84 0.54 13.42
N PHE A 288 -9.16 1.19 12.49
CA PHE A 288 -9.78 2.21 11.64
C PHE A 288 -10.95 1.66 10.83
N HIS A 289 -10.80 0.47 10.25
CA HIS A 289 -11.88 -0.19 9.53
C HIS A 289 -13.14 -0.35 10.39
N HIS A 290 -12.98 -0.64 11.68
CA HIS A 290 -14.06 -0.81 12.65
C HIS A 290 -14.44 0.47 13.40
N GLY A 291 -14.00 1.65 12.96
CA GLY A 291 -14.29 2.93 13.61
C GLY A 291 -13.67 3.06 15.02
N ARG A 292 -12.52 2.40 15.24
CA ARG A 292 -11.74 2.45 16.48
C ARG A 292 -10.40 3.15 16.23
N GLU A 293 -9.61 3.30 17.29
CA GLU A 293 -8.23 3.77 17.14
C GLU A 293 -7.43 2.84 16.21
N GLY A 294 -6.58 3.44 15.36
CA GLY A 294 -5.91 2.72 14.28
C GLY A 294 -5.02 1.56 14.73
N ALA A 295 -4.49 1.61 15.96
CA ALA A 295 -3.67 0.54 16.52
C ALA A 295 -4.49 -0.60 17.14
N ALA A 296 -5.80 -0.47 17.27
CA ALA A 296 -6.64 -1.52 17.84
C ALA A 296 -6.73 -2.73 16.91
N TRP A 297 -6.86 -3.90 17.54
CA TRP A 297 -7.28 -5.12 16.89
C TRP A 297 -8.70 -5.47 17.31
N VAL A 298 -9.62 -5.54 16.37
CA VAL A 298 -11.02 -5.96 16.59
C VAL A 298 -11.16 -7.39 16.08
N ALA A 299 -11.32 -8.33 17.02
CA ALA A 299 -11.54 -9.73 16.67
C ALA A 299 -12.94 -9.92 16.05
N ARG A 300 -13.04 -10.75 15.02
CA ARG A 300 -14.35 -11.15 14.48
C ARG A 300 -15.16 -11.89 15.55
N ALA A 301 -16.45 -11.61 15.62
CA ALA A 301 -17.36 -12.45 16.39
C ALA A 301 -17.38 -13.85 15.73
N ARG A 302 -16.96 -14.89 16.46
CA ARG A 302 -17.05 -16.26 15.95
C ARG A 302 -18.52 -16.58 15.67
N ASN A 303 -18.85 -16.86 14.42
CA ASN A 303 -20.15 -17.44 14.08
C ASN A 303 -20.20 -18.86 14.66
N THR A 304 -20.74 -19.02 15.86
CA THR A 304 -21.03 -20.31 16.50
C THR A 304 -22.25 -21.00 15.88
N ALA A 305 -22.48 -20.83 14.59
CA ALA A 305 -23.57 -21.49 13.86
C ALA A 305 -23.07 -22.79 13.17
N HIS A 306 -22.42 -23.66 13.94
CA HIS A 306 -22.31 -25.09 13.57
C HIS A 306 -22.56 -25.91 14.82
N GLY A 307 -23.82 -26.34 14.98
CA GLY A 307 -24.14 -27.31 16.02
C GLY A 307 -25.53 -27.21 16.61
N ALA A 308 -26.57 -27.36 15.80
CA ALA A 308 -27.87 -27.79 16.27
C ALA A 308 -28.66 -28.42 15.13
N ASN A 309 -28.28 -29.61 14.74
CA ASN A 309 -29.23 -30.58 14.16
C ASN A 309 -28.90 -31.95 14.77
N LEU A 310 -29.60 -32.27 15.83
CA LEU A 310 -29.92 -33.64 16.26
C LEU A 310 -31.33 -33.94 15.83
#